data_a46ac105993eed21ddc93971eef1f79e
#
_entry.id   a46ac105993eed21ddc93971eef1f79e
#
_cell.length_a   1.000
_cell.length_b   1.000
_cell.length_c   1.000
_cell.angle_alpha   90.00
_cell.angle_beta   90.00
_cell.angle_gamma   90.00
#
_symmetry.space_group_name_H-M   'P 1'
#
loop_
_entity.id
_entity.type
_entity.pdbx_description
1 polymer ?
#
loop_
_entity_poly.entity_id
_entity_poly.type
_entity_poly.pdbx_seq_one_letter_code
_entity_poly.pdbx_strand_id
1 'polypeptide(L)'
;MGKYFGTDGFRGEAGVSLTADHAFKIGRFLGWYYNELRRRAGETAAARIVIGKDTRRSSYMFEYSLVGGLVASGADAYLLHVTTTPSVAYVARTDGFDCGIMISASHNPYYDNGIKLINGQGEKMEEEIIALVEDYLDDRLQLFGEKWHEIPFTKGGEIGRTVDYSAGRNRYIGYLISLGVYSFKGMRIGLDCANGSAWNIAKAVFDALGAKTYVINAEPDGTNINNNAGSTHIEGLQKLVVEKGLDVGFAYDGDADRCLCVDEKGNVVSGDAILYVYGRYMKERGKLLTNTVVTTVMSNFGLYKAFDALDIEYAKTAVGDKYVYEYMMQNGCRIGGEQSGHIIFSKYASTGDGILTSLKMMEVIMARKKKLSELTADLAIYPQVLENVRVHDKAAAQADVDVQAAVESVAEALGDTGRILVRESGTEPLLRVMVEAESEELCRKYVDQVVEVVRKKGHVVE
;
A
#
# COMPACT_ATOMS: atom_id res chain seq x y z
N MET A 1 2.55 12.99 12.88
CA MET A 1 1.33 12.75 12.07
C MET A 1 0.47 13.99 12.12
N GLY A 2 -0.09 14.39 11.00
CA GLY A 2 -1.03 15.48 10.92
C GLY A 2 -2.37 15.19 11.61
N LYS A 3 -3.26 16.17 11.62
CA LYS A 3 -4.61 16.06 12.18
C LYS A 3 -5.53 15.21 11.28
N TYR A 4 -5.38 15.34 9.96
CA TYR A 4 -6.23 14.71 8.95
C TYR A 4 -5.49 13.62 8.18
N PHE A 5 -4.24 13.87 7.79
CA PHE A 5 -3.45 12.95 6.99
C PHE A 5 -2.62 12.01 7.88
N GLY A 6 -2.86 10.71 7.72
CA GLY A 6 -2.01 9.65 8.25
C GLY A 6 -0.89 9.28 7.27
N THR A 7 -0.22 8.15 7.52
CA THR A 7 0.87 7.64 6.66
C THR A 7 0.41 7.27 5.24
N ASP A 8 -0.90 7.08 5.02
CA ASP A 8 -1.47 6.64 3.74
C ASP A 8 -2.69 7.50 3.33
N GLY A 9 -2.55 8.82 3.45
CA GLY A 9 -3.55 9.80 3.06
C GLY A 9 -4.55 10.17 4.16
N PHE A 10 -5.52 11.00 3.80
CA PHE A 10 -6.65 11.37 4.65
C PHE A 10 -7.74 10.30 4.53
N ARG A 11 -7.89 9.45 5.53
CA ARG A 11 -8.91 8.39 5.57
C ARG A 11 -9.99 8.68 6.60
N GLY A 12 -11.21 8.25 6.28
CA GLY A 12 -12.33 8.35 7.20
C GLY A 12 -13.62 7.79 6.62
N GLU A 13 -14.65 7.68 7.47
CA GLU A 13 -15.99 7.32 7.04
C GLU A 13 -16.53 8.42 6.13
N ALA A 14 -16.97 8.03 4.91
CA ALA A 14 -17.39 8.95 3.88
C ALA A 14 -18.67 9.68 4.25
N GLY A 15 -18.64 11.02 4.22
CA GLY A 15 -19.75 11.88 4.62
C GLY A 15 -19.84 12.13 6.14
N VAL A 16 -18.94 11.53 6.93
CA VAL A 16 -18.87 11.71 8.39
C VAL A 16 -17.57 12.41 8.77
N SER A 17 -16.44 11.71 8.77
CA SER A 17 -15.12 12.26 9.09
C SER A 17 -14.34 12.74 7.86
N LEU A 18 -14.60 12.16 6.69
CA LEU A 18 -14.13 12.64 5.39
C LEU A 18 -15.35 13.10 4.57
N THR A 19 -15.43 14.39 4.27
CA THR A 19 -16.59 15.01 3.62
C THR A 19 -16.31 15.56 2.23
N ALA A 20 -17.36 15.84 1.46
CA ALA A 20 -17.24 16.49 0.15
C ALA A 20 -16.60 17.89 0.26
N ASP A 21 -16.81 18.60 1.37
CA ASP A 21 -16.21 19.90 1.64
C ASP A 21 -14.68 19.78 1.83
N HIS A 22 -14.23 18.78 2.58
CA HIS A 22 -12.79 18.47 2.67
C HIS A 22 -12.17 18.24 1.29
N ALA A 23 -12.81 17.42 0.45
CA ALA A 23 -12.33 17.15 -0.90
C ALA A 23 -12.30 18.42 -1.77
N PHE A 24 -13.35 19.24 -1.70
CA PHE A 24 -13.39 20.51 -2.42
C PHE A 24 -12.26 21.46 -1.96
N LYS A 25 -12.06 21.63 -0.65
CA LYS A 25 -10.99 22.47 -0.12
C LYS A 25 -9.61 21.95 -0.50
N ILE A 26 -9.36 20.62 -0.45
CA ILE A 26 -8.10 20.03 -0.91
C ILE A 26 -7.88 20.37 -2.39
N GLY A 27 -8.90 20.22 -3.24
CA GLY A 27 -8.82 20.62 -4.65
C GLY A 27 -8.53 22.13 -4.83
N ARG A 28 -9.18 22.98 -4.03
CA ARG A 28 -8.94 24.43 -4.01
C ARG A 28 -7.48 24.75 -3.72
N PHE A 29 -6.94 24.17 -2.63
CA PHE A 29 -5.56 24.39 -2.23
C PHE A 29 -4.57 23.92 -3.30
N LEU A 30 -4.66 22.67 -3.75
CA LEU A 30 -3.71 22.11 -4.71
C LEU A 30 -3.74 22.88 -6.05
N GLY A 31 -4.93 23.21 -6.56
CA GLY A 31 -5.05 23.96 -7.79
C GLY A 31 -4.41 25.35 -7.71
N TRP A 32 -4.67 26.07 -6.61
CA TRP A 32 -4.06 27.39 -6.37
C TRP A 32 -2.54 27.29 -6.13
N TYR A 33 -2.11 26.35 -5.28
CA TYR A 33 -0.72 26.18 -4.87
C TYR A 33 0.19 25.92 -6.09
N TYR A 34 -0.15 24.95 -6.93
CA TYR A 34 0.66 24.63 -8.11
C TYR A 34 0.60 25.70 -9.18
N ASN A 35 -0.53 26.39 -9.38
CA ASN A 35 -0.60 27.56 -10.25
C ASN A 35 0.29 28.71 -9.75
N GLU A 36 0.33 28.97 -8.44
CA GLU A 36 1.17 29.98 -7.87
C GLU A 36 2.67 29.64 -8.00
N LEU A 37 3.04 28.38 -7.81
CA LEU A 37 4.41 27.92 -8.07
C LEU A 37 4.81 28.13 -9.52
N ARG A 38 3.97 27.77 -10.49
CA ARG A 38 4.20 27.97 -11.91
C ARG A 38 4.34 29.46 -12.25
N ARG A 39 3.44 30.28 -11.77
CA ARG A 39 3.48 31.74 -11.96
C ARG A 39 4.79 32.34 -11.44
N ARG A 40 5.27 31.91 -10.26
CA ARG A 40 6.55 32.35 -9.69
C ARG A 40 7.76 31.86 -10.47
N ALA A 41 7.64 30.73 -11.15
CA ALA A 41 8.64 30.22 -12.09
C ALA A 41 8.58 30.89 -13.47
N GLY A 42 7.63 31.82 -13.70
CA GLY A 42 7.45 32.51 -14.99
C GLY A 42 6.66 31.68 -16.00
N GLU A 43 6.01 30.61 -15.59
CA GLU A 43 5.16 29.78 -16.44
C GLU A 43 3.73 30.34 -16.51
N THR A 44 3.11 30.26 -17.70
CA THR A 44 1.74 30.74 -17.95
C THR A 44 0.73 29.61 -18.12
N ALA A 45 1.18 28.37 -18.28
CA ALA A 45 0.32 27.22 -18.41
C ALA A 45 -0.34 26.87 -17.06
N ALA A 46 -1.62 26.49 -17.09
CA ALA A 46 -2.33 26.01 -15.90
C ALA A 46 -1.66 24.76 -15.33
N ALA A 47 -1.68 24.63 -14.01
CA ALA A 47 -1.26 23.43 -13.33
C ALA A 47 -2.13 22.24 -13.77
N ARG A 48 -1.52 21.06 -13.86
CA ARG A 48 -2.15 19.84 -14.34
C ARG A 48 -2.18 18.81 -13.22
N ILE A 49 -3.37 18.41 -12.80
CA ILE A 49 -3.56 17.46 -11.70
C ILE A 49 -4.28 16.23 -12.24
N VAL A 50 -3.69 15.05 -12.04
CA VAL A 50 -4.30 13.79 -12.46
C VAL A 50 -5.04 13.12 -11.28
N ILE A 51 -6.24 12.61 -11.54
CA ILE A 51 -7.10 12.02 -10.52
C ILE A 51 -7.49 10.60 -10.93
N GLY A 52 -7.29 9.64 -10.02
CA GLY A 52 -7.81 8.30 -10.10
C GLY A 52 -8.68 7.97 -8.88
N LYS A 53 -9.52 6.96 -9.00
CA LYS A 53 -10.39 6.50 -7.93
C LYS A 53 -10.57 5.00 -7.94
N ASP A 54 -10.95 4.43 -6.79
CA ASP A 54 -11.43 3.08 -6.70
C ASP A 54 -12.94 2.98 -7.03
N THR A 55 -13.52 1.81 -6.82
CA THR A 55 -14.90 1.49 -7.19
C THR A 55 -15.95 1.91 -6.17
N ARG A 56 -15.56 2.49 -5.02
CA ARG A 56 -16.49 2.89 -3.96
C ARG A 56 -17.51 3.92 -4.48
N ARG A 57 -18.74 3.80 -4.02
CA ARG A 57 -19.81 4.75 -4.36
C ARG A 57 -19.44 6.19 -4.00
N SER A 58 -18.81 6.38 -2.84
CA SER A 58 -18.37 7.70 -2.36
C SER A 58 -17.20 8.27 -3.17
N SER A 59 -16.42 7.45 -3.90
CA SER A 59 -15.31 7.92 -4.72
C SER A 59 -15.76 8.88 -5.83
N TYR A 60 -16.96 8.70 -6.37
CA TYR A 60 -17.54 9.63 -7.35
C TYR A 60 -17.87 10.99 -6.73
N MET A 61 -18.44 11.01 -5.51
CA MET A 61 -18.70 12.25 -4.78
C MET A 61 -17.41 13.03 -4.52
N PHE A 62 -16.36 12.35 -4.07
CA PHE A 62 -15.08 12.99 -3.79
C PHE A 62 -14.36 13.44 -5.08
N GLU A 63 -14.43 12.67 -6.16
CA GLU A 63 -13.88 13.07 -7.46
C GLU A 63 -14.51 14.38 -7.94
N TYR A 64 -15.83 14.48 -7.96
CA TYR A 64 -16.51 15.70 -8.40
C TYR A 64 -16.20 16.90 -7.51
N SER A 65 -16.07 16.68 -6.19
CA SER A 65 -15.71 17.73 -5.24
C SER A 65 -14.29 18.23 -5.44
N LEU A 66 -13.32 17.32 -5.58
CA LEU A 66 -11.92 17.65 -5.90
C LEU A 66 -11.80 18.39 -7.22
N VAL A 67 -12.46 17.88 -8.28
CA VAL A 67 -12.48 18.53 -9.59
C VAL A 67 -13.04 19.94 -9.49
N GLY A 68 -14.19 20.13 -8.82
CA GLY A 68 -14.77 21.44 -8.59
C GLY A 68 -13.81 22.41 -7.92
N GLY A 69 -13.09 21.94 -6.89
CA GLY A 69 -12.05 22.73 -6.21
C GLY A 69 -10.88 23.11 -7.11
N LEU A 70 -10.35 22.14 -7.85
CA LEU A 70 -9.22 22.35 -8.76
C LEU A 70 -9.53 23.38 -9.85
N VAL A 71 -10.63 23.17 -10.60
CA VAL A 71 -10.98 24.06 -11.72
C VAL A 71 -11.37 25.45 -11.25
N ALA A 72 -12.02 25.57 -10.07
CA ALA A 72 -12.32 26.84 -9.45
C ALA A 72 -11.07 27.61 -8.98
N SER A 73 -9.92 26.96 -8.92
CA SER A 73 -8.60 27.53 -8.61
C SER A 73 -7.70 27.64 -9.87
N GLY A 74 -8.25 27.39 -11.06
CA GLY A 74 -7.57 27.57 -12.33
C GLY A 74 -6.69 26.40 -12.77
N ALA A 75 -6.66 25.29 -12.04
CA ALA A 75 -5.92 24.09 -12.45
C ALA A 75 -6.75 23.20 -13.36
N ASP A 76 -6.09 22.52 -14.30
CA ASP A 76 -6.70 21.53 -15.17
C ASP A 76 -6.75 20.17 -14.44
N ALA A 77 -7.93 19.57 -14.32
CA ALA A 77 -8.17 18.26 -13.72
C ALA A 77 -8.27 17.17 -14.80
N TYR A 78 -7.41 16.17 -14.73
CA TYR A 78 -7.33 15.04 -15.67
C TYR A 78 -7.84 13.76 -15.02
N LEU A 79 -8.91 13.18 -15.55
CA LEU A 79 -9.62 12.06 -14.94
C LEU A 79 -9.20 10.72 -15.55
N LEU A 80 -8.56 9.87 -14.78
CA LEU A 80 -8.27 8.47 -15.15
C LEU A 80 -9.47 7.56 -14.91
N HIS A 81 -10.50 8.05 -14.21
CA HIS A 81 -11.64 7.28 -13.72
C HIS A 81 -11.22 6.15 -12.76
N VAL A 82 -11.91 5.00 -12.79
CA VAL A 82 -11.53 3.86 -11.95
C VAL A 82 -10.20 3.29 -12.42
N THR A 83 -9.20 3.37 -11.55
CA THR A 83 -7.83 2.90 -11.77
C THR A 83 -7.12 2.62 -10.46
N THR A 84 -5.95 2.01 -10.52
CA THR A 84 -5.15 1.63 -9.35
C THR A 84 -4.28 2.79 -8.83
N THR A 85 -3.91 2.75 -7.55
CA THR A 85 -2.95 3.72 -6.98
C THR A 85 -1.64 3.77 -7.77
N PRO A 86 -0.98 2.64 -8.12
CA PRO A 86 0.24 2.68 -8.93
C PRO A 86 0.01 3.24 -10.36
N SER A 87 -1.19 3.12 -10.91
CA SER A 87 -1.53 3.77 -12.20
C SER A 87 -1.49 5.29 -12.10
N VAL A 88 -2.04 5.87 -11.02
CA VAL A 88 -1.97 7.32 -10.79
C VAL A 88 -0.53 7.78 -10.63
N ALA A 89 0.27 7.06 -9.81
CA ALA A 89 1.69 7.36 -9.60
C ALA A 89 2.50 7.29 -10.90
N TYR A 90 2.26 6.25 -11.71
CA TYR A 90 2.89 6.09 -13.01
C TYR A 90 2.56 7.24 -13.95
N VAL A 91 1.27 7.59 -14.09
CA VAL A 91 0.83 8.65 -15.00
C VAL A 91 1.30 10.02 -14.53
N ALA A 92 1.25 10.31 -13.23
CA ALA A 92 1.76 11.57 -12.67
C ALA A 92 3.20 11.81 -13.11
N ARG A 93 4.06 10.80 -12.93
CA ARG A 93 5.49 10.87 -13.28
C ARG A 93 5.73 10.91 -14.78
N THR A 94 5.11 10.02 -15.55
CA THR A 94 5.48 9.84 -16.98
C THR A 94 4.92 10.91 -17.89
N ASP A 95 3.81 11.52 -17.50
CA ASP A 95 3.13 12.54 -18.32
C ASP A 95 3.37 13.96 -17.80
N GLY A 96 4.22 14.11 -16.78
CA GLY A 96 4.64 15.40 -16.23
C GLY A 96 3.49 16.20 -15.63
N PHE A 97 2.68 15.55 -14.77
CA PHE A 97 1.69 16.24 -13.95
C PHE A 97 2.35 16.88 -12.73
N ASP A 98 1.79 17.99 -12.27
CA ASP A 98 2.27 18.65 -11.05
C ASP A 98 1.95 17.83 -9.81
N CYS A 99 0.80 17.14 -9.82
CA CYS A 99 0.31 16.34 -8.71
C CYS A 99 -0.62 15.23 -9.21
N GLY A 100 -0.65 14.12 -8.49
CA GLY A 100 -1.62 13.05 -8.62
C GLY A 100 -2.50 12.95 -7.38
N ILE A 101 -3.75 12.56 -7.55
CA ILE A 101 -4.69 12.30 -6.45
C ILE A 101 -5.29 10.92 -6.66
N MET A 102 -5.21 10.06 -5.66
CA MET A 102 -5.93 8.79 -5.63
C MET A 102 -7.01 8.81 -4.56
N ILE A 103 -8.24 8.50 -4.97
CA ILE A 103 -9.40 8.42 -4.09
C ILE A 103 -9.63 6.95 -3.75
N SER A 104 -9.18 6.53 -2.58
CA SER A 104 -9.32 5.16 -2.07
C SER A 104 -8.96 5.06 -0.59
N ALA A 105 -9.61 4.14 0.11
CA ALA A 105 -9.22 3.68 1.44
C ALA A 105 -8.60 2.27 1.41
N SER A 106 -8.02 1.85 0.26
CA SER A 106 -7.32 0.56 0.08
C SER A 106 -8.22 -0.63 0.51
N HIS A 107 -7.82 -1.37 1.54
CA HIS A 107 -8.50 -2.58 2.02
C HIS A 107 -9.67 -2.33 2.99
N ASN A 108 -9.98 -1.08 3.35
CA ASN A 108 -11.09 -0.76 4.24
C ASN A 108 -12.45 -1.11 3.62
N PRO A 109 -13.51 -1.28 4.44
CA PRO A 109 -14.88 -1.44 3.95
C PRO A 109 -15.35 -0.29 3.06
N TYR A 110 -16.42 -0.50 2.29
CA TYR A 110 -16.90 0.44 1.28
C TYR A 110 -17.36 1.80 1.83
N TYR A 111 -17.80 1.86 3.08
CA TYR A 111 -18.27 3.09 3.73
C TYR A 111 -17.13 4.03 4.13
N ASP A 112 -15.91 3.52 4.26
CA ASP A 112 -14.71 4.34 4.39
C ASP A 112 -14.24 4.80 3.00
N ASN A 113 -13.53 5.93 2.96
CA ASN A 113 -12.79 6.38 1.79
C ASN A 113 -11.52 7.12 2.21
N GLY A 114 -10.70 7.51 1.23
CA GLY A 114 -9.47 8.23 1.46
C GLY A 114 -9.08 9.11 0.29
N ILE A 115 -8.25 10.10 0.57
CA ILE A 115 -7.61 10.95 -0.43
C ILE A 115 -6.12 10.84 -0.21
N LYS A 116 -5.41 10.22 -1.17
CA LYS A 116 -3.96 10.08 -1.20
C LYS A 116 -3.39 11.12 -2.16
N LEU A 117 -2.42 11.90 -1.72
CA LEU A 117 -1.73 12.89 -2.54
C LEU A 117 -0.39 12.34 -3.01
N ILE A 118 -0.12 12.51 -4.30
CA ILE A 118 1.05 11.98 -5.00
C ILE A 118 1.73 13.16 -5.69
N ASN A 119 3.04 13.32 -5.52
CA ASN A 119 3.79 14.39 -6.16
C ASN A 119 4.03 14.13 -7.66
N GLY A 120 4.59 15.09 -8.37
CA GLY A 120 4.87 14.97 -9.81
C GLY A 120 5.92 13.89 -10.15
N GLN A 121 6.64 13.35 -9.17
CA GLN A 121 7.57 12.22 -9.34
C GLN A 121 6.88 10.86 -9.18
N GLY A 122 5.57 10.87 -8.87
CA GLY A 122 4.80 9.65 -8.62
C GLY A 122 5.05 9.06 -7.23
N GLU A 123 5.54 9.85 -6.31
CA GLU A 123 5.82 9.47 -4.91
C GLU A 123 4.75 10.05 -3.99
N LYS A 124 4.71 9.62 -2.74
CA LYS A 124 3.85 10.28 -1.74
C LYS A 124 4.22 11.74 -1.63
N MET A 125 3.18 12.58 -1.48
CA MET A 125 3.35 14.03 -1.31
C MET A 125 4.23 14.33 -0.10
N GLU A 126 5.05 15.34 -0.22
CA GLU A 126 5.95 15.85 0.82
C GLU A 126 5.15 16.29 2.06
N GLU A 127 5.69 16.03 3.25
CA GLU A 127 5.01 16.34 4.52
C GLU A 127 4.76 17.83 4.70
N GLU A 128 5.65 18.67 4.17
CA GLU A 128 5.51 20.12 4.19
C GLU A 128 4.27 20.58 3.41
N ILE A 129 3.99 19.97 2.25
CA ILE A 129 2.80 20.28 1.45
C ILE A 129 1.53 19.73 2.13
N ILE A 130 1.62 18.53 2.71
CA ILE A 130 0.52 17.95 3.50
C ILE A 130 0.16 18.88 4.68
N ALA A 131 1.16 19.40 5.40
CA ALA A 131 0.93 20.33 6.51
C ALA A 131 0.23 21.61 6.03
N LEU A 132 0.60 22.16 4.87
CA LEU A 132 -0.07 23.31 4.27
C LEU A 132 -1.53 23.02 3.87
N VAL A 133 -1.82 21.81 3.36
CA VAL A 133 -3.20 21.36 3.11
C VAL A 133 -3.99 21.37 4.42
N GLU A 134 -3.45 20.78 5.48
CA GLU A 134 -4.12 20.75 6.80
C GLU A 134 -4.34 22.14 7.39
N ASP A 135 -3.37 23.04 7.27
CA ASP A 135 -3.51 24.43 7.69
C ASP A 135 -4.59 25.17 6.90
N TYR A 136 -4.75 24.87 5.61
CA TYR A 136 -5.85 25.43 4.84
C TYR A 136 -7.21 24.85 5.25
N LEU A 137 -7.30 23.57 5.53
CA LEU A 137 -8.53 22.95 6.03
C LEU A 137 -9.00 23.55 7.37
N ASP A 138 -8.04 23.96 8.21
CA ASP A 138 -8.27 24.57 9.53
C ASP A 138 -8.28 26.12 9.52
N ASP A 139 -8.31 26.75 8.34
CA ASP A 139 -8.31 28.22 8.14
C ASP A 139 -7.07 28.92 8.78
N ARG A 140 -5.92 28.24 8.81
CA ARG A 140 -4.66 28.71 9.40
C ARG A 140 -3.54 28.93 8.40
N LEU A 141 -3.80 28.77 7.11
CA LEU A 141 -2.78 28.79 6.06
C LEU A 141 -1.97 30.09 6.07
N GLN A 142 -0.66 29.96 6.22
CA GLN A 142 0.32 31.03 6.03
C GLN A 142 1.33 30.60 4.97
N LEU A 143 1.34 31.27 3.85
CA LEU A 143 2.20 30.91 2.74
C LEU A 143 2.56 32.16 1.90
N PHE A 144 3.77 32.20 1.38
CA PHE A 144 4.31 33.31 0.58
C PHE A 144 4.32 34.68 1.30
N GLY A 145 4.39 34.67 2.64
CA GLY A 145 4.38 35.89 3.46
C GLY A 145 3.00 36.45 3.76
N GLU A 146 1.94 35.77 3.37
CA GLU A 146 0.55 36.17 3.57
C GLU A 146 -0.23 35.12 4.35
N LYS A 147 -1.30 35.56 5.01
CA LYS A 147 -2.28 34.69 5.66
C LYS A 147 -3.49 34.54 4.75
N TRP A 148 -3.82 33.29 4.42
CA TRP A 148 -4.91 32.95 3.50
C TRP A 148 -6.07 32.33 4.28
N HIS A 149 -7.16 33.06 4.48
CA HIS A 149 -8.42 32.52 5.01
C HIS A 149 -9.25 31.90 3.91
N GLU A 150 -9.19 32.47 2.70
CA GLU A 150 -9.90 32.00 1.52
C GLU A 150 -9.03 32.21 0.29
N ILE A 151 -8.87 31.14 -0.50
CA ILE A 151 -8.19 31.20 -1.80
C ILE A 151 -9.13 31.87 -2.82
N PRO A 152 -8.68 32.86 -3.61
CA PRO A 152 -9.51 33.52 -4.62
C PRO A 152 -10.07 32.54 -5.66
N PHE A 153 -11.31 32.75 -6.08
CA PHE A 153 -11.88 32.02 -7.22
C PHE A 153 -11.40 32.66 -8.53
N THR A 154 -11.04 31.80 -9.48
CA THR A 154 -10.72 32.24 -10.86
C THR A 154 -11.99 32.63 -11.61
N LYS A 155 -11.85 33.43 -12.68
CA LYS A 155 -12.96 33.98 -13.46
C LYS A 155 -12.76 33.79 -14.96
N GLY A 156 -13.85 33.63 -15.69
CA GLY A 156 -13.84 33.58 -17.14
C GLY A 156 -12.89 32.53 -17.72
N GLY A 157 -11.96 32.95 -18.53
CA GLY A 157 -10.99 32.07 -19.19
C GLY A 157 -9.89 31.51 -18.28
N GLU A 158 -9.80 31.97 -17.03
CA GLU A 158 -8.85 31.46 -16.03
C GLU A 158 -9.39 30.24 -15.25
N ILE A 159 -10.68 29.91 -15.42
CA ILE A 159 -11.26 28.70 -14.86
C ILE A 159 -10.58 27.49 -15.51
N GLY A 160 -10.11 26.53 -14.70
CA GLY A 160 -9.46 25.33 -15.18
C GLY A 160 -10.41 24.40 -15.96
N ARG A 161 -9.85 23.46 -16.67
CA ARG A 161 -10.60 22.50 -17.50
C ARG A 161 -10.68 21.14 -16.83
N THR A 162 -11.76 20.42 -17.12
CA THR A 162 -11.86 18.97 -16.83
C THR A 162 -11.58 18.20 -18.12
N VAL A 163 -10.66 17.24 -18.04
CA VAL A 163 -10.21 16.44 -19.18
C VAL A 163 -10.43 14.96 -18.88
N ASP A 164 -11.17 14.25 -19.74
CA ASP A 164 -11.18 12.78 -19.72
C ASP A 164 -9.79 12.28 -20.18
N TYR A 165 -9.11 11.54 -19.29
CA TYR A 165 -7.76 11.08 -19.52
C TYR A 165 -7.59 9.57 -19.39
N SER A 166 -8.59 8.81 -19.79
CA SER A 166 -8.56 7.35 -19.84
C SER A 166 -7.37 6.78 -20.63
N ALA A 167 -6.83 7.57 -21.57
CA ALA A 167 -5.59 7.25 -22.28
C ALA A 167 -4.38 7.07 -21.36
N GLY A 168 -4.29 7.82 -20.25
CA GLY A 168 -3.24 7.66 -19.24
C GLY A 168 -3.30 6.28 -18.58
N ARG A 169 -4.49 5.86 -18.16
CA ARG A 169 -4.71 4.50 -17.61
C ARG A 169 -4.32 3.43 -18.64
N ASN A 170 -4.69 3.59 -19.89
CA ASN A 170 -4.35 2.63 -20.94
C ASN A 170 -2.83 2.55 -21.19
N ARG A 171 -2.09 3.67 -21.04
CA ARG A 171 -0.61 3.63 -21.07
C ARG A 171 -0.02 2.85 -19.93
N TYR A 172 -0.56 2.97 -18.71
CA TYR A 172 -0.13 2.13 -17.59
C TYR A 172 -0.37 0.64 -17.86
N ILE A 173 -1.51 0.26 -18.45
CA ILE A 173 -1.76 -1.12 -18.89
C ILE A 173 -0.71 -1.55 -19.92
N GLY A 174 -0.45 -0.73 -20.93
CA GLY A 174 0.58 -0.99 -21.93
C GLY A 174 1.98 -1.11 -21.31
N TYR A 175 2.30 -0.28 -20.32
CA TYR A 175 3.53 -0.36 -19.57
C TYR A 175 3.66 -1.71 -18.84
N LEU A 176 2.65 -2.14 -18.10
CA LEU A 176 2.67 -3.44 -17.41
C LEU A 176 2.86 -4.60 -18.40
N ILE A 177 2.16 -4.59 -19.52
CA ILE A 177 2.32 -5.61 -20.58
C ILE A 177 3.75 -5.62 -21.10
N SER A 178 4.38 -4.45 -21.28
CA SER A 178 5.77 -4.34 -21.76
C SER A 178 6.81 -4.89 -20.79
N LEU A 179 6.46 -5.04 -19.51
CA LEU A 179 7.31 -5.65 -18.48
C LEU A 179 7.23 -7.18 -18.47
N GLY A 180 6.29 -7.76 -19.20
CA GLY A 180 6.17 -9.21 -19.36
C GLY A 180 7.33 -9.77 -20.18
N VAL A 181 8.24 -10.49 -19.51
CA VAL A 181 9.44 -11.09 -20.15
C VAL A 181 9.12 -12.41 -20.85
N TYR A 182 8.06 -13.09 -20.39
CA TYR A 182 7.63 -14.40 -20.88
C TYR A 182 6.19 -14.34 -21.38
N SER A 183 5.87 -15.18 -22.38
CA SER A 183 4.48 -15.48 -22.71
C SER A 183 3.90 -16.41 -21.63
N PHE A 184 2.68 -16.13 -21.19
CA PHE A 184 1.94 -16.98 -20.23
C PHE A 184 1.03 -17.98 -20.93
N LYS A 185 1.25 -18.23 -22.23
CA LYS A 185 0.46 -19.20 -22.99
C LYS A 185 0.53 -20.59 -22.33
N GLY A 186 -0.63 -21.14 -22.06
CA GLY A 186 -0.78 -22.43 -21.37
C GLY A 186 -0.93 -22.33 -19.86
N MET A 187 -0.64 -21.19 -19.25
CA MET A 187 -0.83 -20.95 -17.82
C MET A 187 -2.29 -20.65 -17.50
N ARG A 188 -2.78 -21.24 -16.41
CA ARG A 188 -4.14 -21.08 -15.87
C ARG A 188 -4.05 -20.29 -14.58
N ILE A 189 -4.50 -19.05 -14.59
CA ILE A 189 -4.25 -18.08 -13.53
C ILE A 189 -5.56 -17.61 -12.90
N GLY A 190 -5.67 -17.70 -11.57
CA GLY A 190 -6.76 -17.13 -10.80
C GLY A 190 -6.48 -15.66 -10.47
N LEU A 191 -7.48 -14.79 -10.60
CA LEU A 191 -7.38 -13.37 -10.21
C LEU A 191 -8.56 -13.02 -9.32
N ASP A 192 -8.28 -12.54 -8.12
CA ASP A 192 -9.27 -11.92 -7.24
C ASP A 192 -9.06 -10.41 -7.25
N CYS A 193 -10.01 -9.68 -7.81
CA CYS A 193 -9.92 -8.23 -8.01
C CYS A 193 -10.56 -7.43 -6.87
N ALA A 194 -10.95 -8.05 -5.76
CA ALA A 194 -11.55 -7.40 -4.58
C ALA A 194 -12.80 -6.54 -4.89
N ASN A 195 -13.46 -6.69 -6.04
CA ASN A 195 -14.41 -5.72 -6.61
C ASN A 195 -13.86 -4.28 -6.60
N GLY A 196 -12.53 -4.14 -6.66
CA GLY A 196 -11.77 -2.91 -6.60
C GLY A 196 -11.20 -2.50 -7.95
N SER A 197 -10.18 -1.66 -7.92
CA SER A 197 -9.58 -1.02 -9.09
C SER A 197 -8.91 -1.96 -10.09
N ALA A 198 -8.51 -3.16 -9.64
CA ALA A 198 -7.86 -4.16 -10.50
C ALA A 198 -8.82 -4.83 -11.48
N TRP A 199 -10.15 -4.72 -11.31
CA TRP A 199 -11.18 -5.53 -11.98
C TRP A 199 -11.06 -5.59 -13.50
N ASN A 200 -10.71 -4.49 -14.15
CA ASN A 200 -10.57 -4.42 -15.61
C ASN A 200 -9.11 -4.32 -16.09
N ILE A 201 -8.16 -4.10 -15.18
CA ILE A 201 -6.74 -3.92 -15.51
C ILE A 201 -6.01 -5.26 -15.45
N ALA A 202 -6.12 -6.00 -14.34
CA ALA A 202 -5.37 -7.24 -14.14
C ALA A 202 -5.67 -8.27 -15.24
N LYS A 203 -6.96 -8.53 -15.51
CA LYS A 203 -7.36 -9.45 -16.59
C LYS A 203 -6.80 -9.03 -17.95
N ALA A 204 -6.90 -7.75 -18.29
CA ALA A 204 -6.41 -7.24 -19.58
C ALA A 204 -4.90 -7.45 -19.75
N VAL A 205 -4.11 -7.27 -18.70
CA VAL A 205 -2.66 -7.48 -18.70
C VAL A 205 -2.32 -8.96 -18.88
N PHE A 206 -2.94 -9.84 -18.09
CA PHE A 206 -2.65 -11.28 -18.16
C PHE A 206 -3.13 -11.94 -19.47
N ASP A 207 -4.30 -11.54 -19.98
CA ASP A 207 -4.82 -12.03 -21.27
C ASP A 207 -3.91 -11.57 -22.43
N ALA A 208 -3.42 -10.32 -22.40
CA ALA A 208 -2.49 -9.81 -23.41
C ALA A 208 -1.16 -10.60 -23.43
N LEU A 209 -0.72 -11.11 -22.27
CA LEU A 209 0.46 -11.97 -22.15
C LEU A 209 0.18 -13.45 -22.45
N GLY A 210 -1.08 -13.79 -22.79
CA GLY A 210 -1.49 -15.11 -23.27
C GLY A 210 -1.95 -16.08 -22.19
N ALA A 211 -2.17 -15.65 -20.96
CA ALA A 211 -2.71 -16.49 -19.88
C ALA A 211 -4.18 -16.85 -20.13
N LYS A 212 -4.59 -18.00 -19.59
CA LYS A 212 -6.00 -18.30 -19.40
C LYS A 212 -6.43 -17.88 -18.00
N THR A 213 -7.13 -16.74 -17.91
CA THR A 213 -7.53 -16.14 -16.63
C THR A 213 -8.89 -16.66 -16.13
N TYR A 214 -8.98 -16.83 -14.81
CA TYR A 214 -10.19 -17.15 -14.06
C TYR A 214 -10.38 -16.07 -13.01
N VAL A 215 -11.36 -15.19 -13.21
CA VAL A 215 -11.51 -13.97 -12.41
C VAL A 215 -12.70 -14.10 -11.49
N ILE A 216 -12.51 -13.71 -10.23
CA ILE A 216 -13.57 -13.55 -9.23
C ILE A 216 -13.53 -12.12 -8.67
N ASN A 217 -14.63 -11.71 -8.04
CA ASN A 217 -14.76 -10.39 -7.43
C ASN A 217 -14.37 -9.25 -8.38
N ALA A 218 -14.94 -9.27 -9.60
CA ALA A 218 -14.69 -8.30 -10.66
C ALA A 218 -15.96 -7.61 -11.18
N GLU A 219 -17.01 -7.56 -10.35
CA GLU A 219 -18.30 -6.92 -10.64
C GLU A 219 -18.62 -5.88 -9.58
N PRO A 220 -17.90 -4.72 -9.57
CA PRO A 220 -18.09 -3.71 -8.55
C PRO A 220 -19.46 -3.04 -8.66
N ASP A 221 -20.18 -2.90 -7.54
CA ASP A 221 -21.47 -2.23 -7.43
C ASP A 221 -21.41 -0.91 -6.62
N GLY A 222 -20.21 -0.56 -6.15
CA GLY A 222 -19.95 0.62 -5.32
C GLY A 222 -20.01 0.37 -3.82
N THR A 223 -20.50 -0.81 -3.40
CA THR A 223 -20.66 -1.17 -1.97
C THR A 223 -20.01 -2.51 -1.61
N ASN A 224 -19.54 -3.27 -2.59
CA ASN A 224 -19.00 -4.62 -2.42
C ASN A 224 -17.47 -4.70 -2.46
N ILE A 225 -16.75 -3.58 -2.55
CA ILE A 225 -15.28 -3.56 -2.53
C ILE A 225 -14.75 -4.20 -1.23
N ASN A 226 -13.76 -5.08 -1.34
CA ASN A 226 -13.14 -5.85 -0.24
C ASN A 226 -14.11 -6.71 0.60
N ASN A 227 -15.38 -6.81 0.23
CA ASN A 227 -16.35 -7.58 0.99
C ASN A 227 -16.19 -9.08 0.71
N ASN A 228 -15.61 -9.81 1.66
CA ASN A 228 -15.21 -11.21 1.50
C ASN A 228 -14.42 -11.45 0.19
N ALA A 229 -13.51 -10.55 -0.14
CA ALA A 229 -12.84 -10.48 -1.41
C ALA A 229 -11.43 -9.92 -1.29
N GLY A 230 -10.55 -10.29 -2.22
CA GLY A 230 -9.22 -9.75 -2.37
C GLY A 230 -8.21 -10.24 -1.35
N SER A 231 -7.14 -9.49 -1.17
CA SER A 231 -5.97 -9.89 -0.37
C SER A 231 -6.24 -10.02 1.13
N THR A 232 -7.31 -9.41 1.65
CA THR A 232 -7.71 -9.53 3.06
C THR A 232 -8.69 -10.67 3.34
N HIS A 233 -9.26 -11.29 2.29
CA HIS A 233 -10.20 -12.40 2.33
C HIS A 233 -9.92 -13.36 1.19
N ILE A 234 -8.79 -14.06 1.30
CA ILE A 234 -8.17 -14.83 0.21
C ILE A 234 -8.81 -16.22 -0.01
N GLU A 235 -9.70 -16.65 0.88
CA GLU A 235 -10.30 -18.00 0.91
C GLU A 235 -11.04 -18.32 -0.39
N GLY A 236 -11.70 -17.32 -0.99
CA GLY A 236 -12.38 -17.46 -2.27
C GLY A 236 -11.43 -17.83 -3.41
N LEU A 237 -10.26 -17.21 -3.43
CA LEU A 237 -9.20 -17.49 -4.42
C LEU A 237 -8.55 -18.86 -4.17
N GLN A 238 -8.28 -19.22 -2.90
CA GLN A 238 -7.74 -20.54 -2.55
C GLN A 238 -8.65 -21.66 -3.07
N LYS A 239 -9.95 -21.53 -2.81
CA LYS A 239 -10.95 -22.47 -3.31
C LYS A 239 -10.97 -22.53 -4.84
N LEU A 240 -10.95 -21.39 -5.52
CA LEU A 240 -10.94 -21.32 -6.99
C LEU A 240 -9.70 -22.02 -7.57
N VAL A 241 -8.52 -21.78 -6.99
CA VAL A 241 -7.25 -22.38 -7.46
C VAL A 241 -7.32 -23.90 -7.37
N VAL A 242 -7.75 -24.45 -6.24
CA VAL A 242 -7.84 -25.90 -6.03
C VAL A 242 -8.92 -26.53 -6.90
N GLU A 243 -10.15 -25.99 -6.90
CA GLU A 243 -11.29 -26.56 -7.64
C GLU A 243 -11.08 -26.56 -9.16
N LYS A 244 -10.42 -25.53 -9.68
CA LYS A 244 -10.14 -25.43 -11.11
C LYS A 244 -8.78 -26.00 -11.50
N GLY A 245 -7.94 -26.43 -10.53
CA GLY A 245 -6.59 -26.91 -10.78
C GLY A 245 -5.75 -25.83 -11.48
N LEU A 246 -5.73 -24.60 -10.94
CA LEU A 246 -4.99 -23.49 -11.51
C LEU A 246 -3.50 -23.61 -11.16
N ASP A 247 -2.64 -22.99 -11.96
CA ASP A 247 -1.19 -22.98 -11.72
C ASP A 247 -0.80 -22.02 -10.59
N VAL A 248 -1.54 -20.92 -10.45
CA VAL A 248 -1.32 -19.88 -9.43
C VAL A 248 -2.56 -18.98 -9.34
N GLY A 249 -2.77 -18.36 -8.18
CA GLY A 249 -3.74 -17.28 -7.96
C GLY A 249 -3.08 -16.00 -7.47
N PHE A 250 -3.67 -14.84 -7.81
CA PHE A 250 -3.27 -13.51 -7.32
C PHE A 250 -4.48 -12.77 -6.79
N ALA A 251 -4.39 -12.28 -5.55
CA ALA A 251 -5.42 -11.47 -4.90
C ALA A 251 -4.90 -10.05 -4.68
N TYR A 252 -5.68 -9.07 -5.08
CA TYR A 252 -5.39 -7.65 -4.90
C TYR A 252 -6.26 -7.06 -3.79
N ASP A 253 -5.90 -5.88 -3.29
CA ASP A 253 -6.78 -5.06 -2.46
C ASP A 253 -7.53 -4.01 -3.30
N GLY A 254 -8.34 -3.17 -2.65
CA GLY A 254 -9.28 -2.29 -3.33
C GLY A 254 -8.66 -1.32 -4.34
N ASP A 255 -7.44 -0.82 -4.13
CA ASP A 255 -6.72 0.05 -5.06
C ASP A 255 -5.47 -0.61 -5.68
N ALA A 256 -5.33 -1.91 -5.45
CA ALA A 256 -4.35 -2.80 -6.06
C ALA A 256 -2.89 -2.36 -5.90
N ASP A 257 -2.56 -1.72 -4.79
CA ASP A 257 -1.18 -1.47 -4.39
C ASP A 257 -0.56 -2.68 -3.68
N ARG A 258 -1.39 -3.70 -3.30
CA ARG A 258 -1.00 -4.97 -2.68
C ARG A 258 -1.34 -6.15 -3.55
N CYS A 259 -0.54 -7.22 -3.39
CA CYS A 259 -0.77 -8.53 -3.99
C CYS A 259 -0.36 -9.64 -3.02
N LEU A 260 -1.25 -10.60 -2.79
CA LEU A 260 -0.91 -11.90 -2.24
C LEU A 260 -1.08 -12.97 -3.30
N CYS A 261 -0.30 -14.06 -3.19
CA CYS A 261 -0.42 -15.17 -4.12
C CYS A 261 -1.04 -16.40 -3.45
N VAL A 262 -1.59 -17.29 -4.27
CA VAL A 262 -2.03 -18.62 -3.88
C VAL A 262 -1.31 -19.62 -4.76
N ASP A 263 -0.62 -20.59 -4.17
CA ASP A 263 0.06 -21.65 -4.91
C ASP A 263 -0.93 -22.67 -5.48
N GLU A 264 -0.48 -23.56 -6.33
CA GLU A 264 -1.30 -24.58 -6.99
C GLU A 264 -1.94 -25.61 -6.04
N LYS A 265 -1.53 -25.60 -4.76
CA LYS A 265 -2.09 -26.45 -3.70
C LYS A 265 -3.14 -25.72 -2.86
N GLY A 266 -3.32 -24.40 -3.10
CA GLY A 266 -4.24 -23.56 -2.35
C GLY A 266 -3.61 -22.88 -1.11
N ASN A 267 -2.28 -22.95 -0.94
CA ASN A 267 -1.63 -22.28 0.18
C ASN A 267 -1.41 -20.79 -0.13
N VAL A 268 -1.55 -19.95 0.88
CA VAL A 268 -1.27 -18.52 0.78
C VAL A 268 0.22 -18.27 0.74
N VAL A 269 0.65 -17.45 -0.20
CA VAL A 269 2.02 -16.93 -0.33
C VAL A 269 1.97 -15.45 0.00
N SER A 270 2.41 -15.10 1.20
CA SER A 270 2.37 -13.74 1.75
C SER A 270 3.39 -12.80 1.09
N GLY A 271 3.33 -11.50 1.43
CA GLY A 271 4.34 -10.53 1.00
C GLY A 271 5.76 -10.94 1.41
N ASP A 272 5.95 -11.52 2.58
CA ASP A 272 7.25 -12.04 3.01
C ASP A 272 7.76 -13.16 2.11
N ALA A 273 6.89 -14.09 1.73
CA ALA A 273 7.23 -15.16 0.81
C ALA A 273 7.52 -14.64 -0.61
N ILE A 274 6.82 -13.59 -1.05
CA ILE A 274 7.11 -12.89 -2.32
C ILE A 274 8.50 -12.24 -2.26
N LEU A 275 8.82 -11.54 -1.17
CA LEU A 275 10.14 -10.95 -0.95
C LEU A 275 11.25 -12.01 -0.94
N TYR A 276 11.01 -13.15 -0.30
CA TYR A 276 11.93 -14.29 -0.31
C TYR A 276 12.18 -14.82 -1.72
N VAL A 277 11.11 -15.17 -2.44
CA VAL A 277 11.20 -15.78 -3.78
C VAL A 277 11.89 -14.83 -4.77
N TYR A 278 11.45 -13.56 -4.79
CA TYR A 278 11.99 -12.61 -5.76
C TYR A 278 13.37 -12.08 -5.35
N GLY A 279 13.64 -11.88 -4.06
CA GLY A 279 14.95 -11.51 -3.53
C GLY A 279 16.02 -12.57 -3.85
N ARG A 280 15.71 -13.85 -3.61
CA ARG A 280 16.55 -14.99 -4.02
C ARG A 280 16.80 -15.00 -5.52
N TYR A 281 15.74 -14.82 -6.33
CA TYR A 281 15.85 -14.76 -7.79
C TYR A 281 16.73 -13.61 -8.27
N MET A 282 16.62 -12.44 -7.67
CA MET A 282 17.47 -11.30 -7.98
C MET A 282 18.94 -11.57 -7.62
N LYS A 283 19.21 -12.13 -6.43
CA LYS A 283 20.58 -12.48 -5.99
C LYS A 283 21.25 -13.46 -6.96
N GLU A 284 20.58 -14.56 -7.26
CA GLU A 284 21.10 -15.59 -8.18
C GLU A 284 21.40 -15.07 -9.60
N ARG A 285 20.78 -13.95 -10.00
CA ARG A 285 21.00 -13.26 -11.28
C ARG A 285 21.95 -12.06 -11.19
N GLY A 286 22.54 -11.79 -10.04
CA GLY A 286 23.39 -10.62 -9.79
C GLY A 286 22.65 -9.28 -9.94
N LYS A 287 21.34 -9.28 -9.69
CA LYS A 287 20.47 -8.08 -9.81
C LYS A 287 20.09 -7.46 -8.47
N LEU A 288 20.40 -8.12 -7.36
CA LEU A 288 20.24 -7.58 -6.01
C LEU A 288 21.49 -6.75 -5.67
N LEU A 289 21.57 -5.54 -6.23
CA LEU A 289 22.80 -4.74 -6.29
C LEU A 289 23.41 -4.42 -4.92
N THR A 290 22.57 -4.18 -3.91
CA THR A 290 22.99 -3.89 -2.52
C THR A 290 23.04 -5.16 -1.67
N ASN A 291 22.77 -6.32 -2.25
CA ASN A 291 22.54 -7.58 -1.54
C ASN A 291 21.48 -7.48 -0.43
N THR A 292 20.62 -6.44 -0.46
CA THR A 292 19.68 -6.11 0.62
C THR A 292 18.24 -6.15 0.14
N VAL A 293 17.36 -6.77 0.93
CA VAL A 293 15.90 -6.69 0.83
C VAL A 293 15.37 -5.84 1.99
N VAL A 294 14.53 -4.85 1.70
CA VAL A 294 13.97 -3.99 2.73
C VAL A 294 12.63 -4.55 3.20
N THR A 295 12.48 -4.71 4.52
CA THR A 295 11.30 -5.27 5.18
C THR A 295 10.82 -4.34 6.28
N THR A 296 9.77 -4.69 6.98
CA THR A 296 9.36 -4.00 8.21
C THR A 296 9.58 -4.90 9.43
N VAL A 297 9.51 -4.31 10.62
CA VAL A 297 9.56 -5.05 11.89
C VAL A 297 8.46 -6.12 12.03
N MET A 298 7.44 -6.10 11.16
CA MET A 298 6.33 -7.07 11.16
C MET A 298 6.58 -8.29 10.27
N SER A 299 7.62 -8.29 9.42
CA SER A 299 7.96 -9.46 8.60
C SER A 299 8.29 -10.66 9.47
N ASN A 300 7.86 -11.85 9.06
CA ASN A 300 7.98 -13.08 9.83
C ASN A 300 9.44 -13.44 10.13
N PHE A 301 9.71 -13.95 11.31
CA PHE A 301 11.06 -14.35 11.74
C PHE A 301 11.70 -15.38 10.79
N GLY A 302 10.90 -16.26 10.21
CA GLY A 302 11.35 -17.24 9.23
C GLY A 302 11.90 -16.61 7.94
N LEU A 303 11.43 -15.43 7.55
CA LEU A 303 11.98 -14.69 6.42
C LEU A 303 13.45 -14.31 6.67
N TYR A 304 13.74 -13.81 7.87
CA TYR A 304 15.10 -13.43 8.25
C TYR A 304 16.05 -14.63 8.26
N LYS A 305 15.60 -15.75 8.85
CA LYS A 305 16.35 -17.02 8.84
C LYS A 305 16.64 -17.50 7.40
N ALA A 306 15.64 -17.38 6.52
CA ALA A 306 15.80 -17.77 5.12
C ALA A 306 16.77 -16.84 4.37
N PHE A 307 16.78 -15.54 4.69
CA PHE A 307 17.75 -14.60 4.12
C PHE A 307 19.17 -14.85 4.64
N ASP A 308 19.33 -15.13 5.95
CA ASP A 308 20.61 -15.51 6.54
C ASP A 308 21.20 -16.74 5.83
N ALA A 309 20.38 -17.78 5.60
CA ALA A 309 20.79 -18.99 4.89
C ALA A 309 21.19 -18.75 3.42
N LEU A 310 20.68 -17.67 2.81
CA LEU A 310 21.01 -17.25 1.45
C LEU A 310 22.11 -16.18 1.40
N ASP A 311 22.65 -15.74 2.54
CA ASP A 311 23.58 -14.61 2.64
C ASP A 311 22.99 -13.34 1.96
N ILE A 312 21.68 -13.08 2.17
CA ILE A 312 20.96 -11.87 1.78
C ILE A 312 20.83 -10.97 3.00
N GLU A 313 21.34 -9.75 2.88
CA GLU A 313 21.14 -8.72 3.89
C GLU A 313 19.70 -8.23 3.90
N TYR A 314 19.22 -7.77 5.06
CA TYR A 314 17.88 -7.21 5.19
C TYR A 314 17.85 -6.00 6.10
N ALA A 315 17.02 -5.02 5.76
CA ALA A 315 16.72 -3.88 6.60
C ALA A 315 15.31 -4.03 7.18
N LYS A 316 15.16 -3.69 8.47
CA LYS A 316 13.89 -3.72 9.19
C LYS A 316 13.47 -2.27 9.47
N THR A 317 12.51 -1.75 8.73
CA THR A 317 11.96 -0.41 8.96
C THR A 317 10.78 -0.45 9.94
N ALA A 318 10.33 0.73 10.37
CA ALA A 318 9.01 0.85 10.98
C ALA A 318 7.90 0.39 10.01
N VAL A 319 6.73 0.07 10.55
CA VAL A 319 5.56 -0.33 9.74
C VAL A 319 5.07 0.85 8.93
N GLY A 320 4.88 0.64 7.64
CA GLY A 320 4.40 1.61 6.67
C GLY A 320 5.31 1.65 5.43
N ASP A 321 4.69 1.58 4.28
CA ASP A 321 5.33 1.58 2.97
C ASP A 321 6.23 2.81 2.73
N LYS A 322 5.89 3.96 3.34
CA LYS A 322 6.71 5.17 3.33
C LYS A 322 8.12 4.90 3.85
N TYR A 323 8.25 4.26 5.02
CA TYR A 323 9.55 3.98 5.63
C TYR A 323 10.36 2.96 4.83
N VAL A 324 9.67 1.97 4.23
CA VAL A 324 10.29 1.01 3.31
C VAL A 324 10.86 1.75 2.10
N TYR A 325 10.06 2.58 1.45
CA TYR A 325 10.48 3.31 0.26
C TYR A 325 11.60 4.31 0.54
N GLU A 326 11.50 5.11 1.61
CA GLU A 326 12.55 6.05 2.03
C GLU A 326 13.89 5.33 2.24
N TYR A 327 13.88 4.21 2.98
CA TYR A 327 15.10 3.42 3.18
C TYR A 327 15.67 2.89 1.85
N MET A 328 14.79 2.38 0.98
CA MET A 328 15.20 1.89 -0.34
C MET A 328 15.89 2.95 -1.17
N MET A 329 15.35 4.17 -1.20
CA MET A 329 15.90 5.29 -1.97
C MET A 329 17.24 5.78 -1.40
N GLN A 330 17.33 5.93 -0.08
CA GLN A 330 18.55 6.37 0.60
C GLN A 330 19.72 5.39 0.43
N ASN A 331 19.42 4.08 0.36
CA ASN A 331 20.42 3.02 0.31
C ASN A 331 20.55 2.33 -1.06
N GLY A 332 19.80 2.76 -2.07
CA GLY A 332 19.86 2.20 -3.43
C GLY A 332 19.30 0.77 -3.54
N CYS A 333 18.43 0.35 -2.60
CA CYS A 333 17.84 -0.98 -2.60
C CYS A 333 16.83 -1.14 -3.74
N ARG A 334 16.76 -2.33 -4.32
CA ARG A 334 15.93 -2.61 -5.52
C ARG A 334 14.60 -3.24 -5.24
N ILE A 335 14.43 -3.84 -4.06
CA ILE A 335 13.22 -4.51 -3.63
C ILE A 335 12.99 -4.26 -2.15
N GLY A 336 11.75 -4.02 -1.78
CA GLY A 336 11.30 -3.94 -0.40
C GLY A 336 9.79 -4.10 -0.32
N GLY A 337 9.28 -4.28 0.88
CA GLY A 337 7.84 -4.43 1.06
C GLY A 337 7.43 -4.90 2.44
N GLU A 338 6.17 -5.25 2.54
CA GLU A 338 5.50 -5.65 3.76
C GLU A 338 4.85 -7.02 3.62
N GLN A 339 4.67 -7.71 4.74
CA GLN A 339 3.94 -8.99 4.82
C GLN A 339 2.54 -8.91 4.18
N SER A 340 1.91 -7.74 4.22
CA SER A 340 0.59 -7.47 3.63
C SER A 340 0.54 -7.56 2.10
N GLY A 341 1.69 -7.73 1.43
CA GLY A 341 1.78 -7.80 -0.03
C GLY A 341 2.03 -6.46 -0.73
N HIS A 342 2.27 -5.38 0.02
CA HIS A 342 2.72 -4.11 -0.56
C HIS A 342 4.19 -4.21 -0.92
N ILE A 343 4.50 -4.55 -2.17
CA ILE A 343 5.85 -4.82 -2.66
C ILE A 343 6.29 -3.74 -3.63
N ILE A 344 7.44 -3.15 -3.37
CA ILE A 344 8.02 -2.07 -4.16
C ILE A 344 9.22 -2.60 -4.95
N PHE A 345 9.19 -2.42 -6.24
CA PHE A 345 10.31 -2.66 -7.15
C PHE A 345 10.84 -1.32 -7.66
N SER A 346 11.79 -0.70 -6.97
CA SER A 346 12.23 0.69 -7.21
C SER A 346 12.69 0.99 -8.65
N LYS A 347 13.07 -0.05 -9.41
CA LYS A 347 13.38 0.09 -10.84
C LYS A 347 12.15 0.43 -11.69
N TYR A 348 10.96 0.04 -11.25
CA TYR A 348 9.73 0.05 -12.06
C TYR A 348 8.66 0.97 -11.51
N ALA A 349 8.56 1.08 -10.19
CA ALA A 349 7.51 1.83 -9.51
C ALA A 349 8.07 2.55 -8.28
N SER A 350 7.45 3.68 -7.91
CA SER A 350 7.74 4.48 -6.71
C SER A 350 6.86 4.10 -5.52
N THR A 351 5.95 3.16 -5.68
CA THR A 351 5.03 2.64 -4.65
C THR A 351 4.82 1.15 -4.88
N GLY A 352 4.13 0.48 -3.96
CA GLY A 352 3.65 -0.87 -4.19
C GLY A 352 2.74 -0.95 -5.41
N ASP A 353 2.88 -2.04 -6.15
CA ASP A 353 2.08 -2.31 -7.34
C ASP A 353 1.73 -3.80 -7.39
N GLY A 354 0.48 -4.11 -7.05
CA GLY A 354 0.03 -5.50 -6.95
C GLY A 354 0.07 -6.24 -8.29
N ILE A 355 -0.28 -5.56 -9.40
CA ILE A 355 -0.28 -6.19 -10.72
C ILE A 355 1.17 -6.39 -11.20
N LEU A 356 2.05 -5.43 -10.99
CA LEU A 356 3.48 -5.60 -11.24
C LEU A 356 4.05 -6.74 -10.40
N THR A 357 3.68 -6.83 -9.12
CA THR A 357 4.11 -7.91 -8.22
C THR A 357 3.71 -9.27 -8.76
N SER A 358 2.47 -9.43 -9.21
CA SER A 358 2.00 -10.68 -9.81
C SER A 358 2.75 -11.02 -11.12
N LEU A 359 3.07 -10.04 -11.96
CA LEU A 359 3.91 -10.23 -13.14
C LEU A 359 5.34 -10.67 -12.78
N LYS A 360 5.91 -10.10 -11.71
CA LYS A 360 7.25 -10.47 -11.22
C LYS A 360 7.28 -11.89 -10.64
N MET A 361 6.23 -12.30 -9.96
CA MET A 361 6.11 -13.70 -9.52
C MET A 361 5.97 -14.66 -10.71
N MET A 362 5.19 -14.31 -11.73
CA MET A 362 5.12 -15.08 -12.98
C MET A 362 6.50 -15.15 -13.68
N GLU A 363 7.27 -14.06 -13.67
CA GLU A 363 8.63 -14.07 -14.20
C GLU A 363 9.48 -15.18 -13.57
N VAL A 364 9.42 -15.33 -12.24
CA VAL A 364 10.18 -16.38 -11.52
C VAL A 364 9.66 -17.78 -11.84
N ILE A 365 8.35 -17.97 -11.79
CA ILE A 365 7.69 -19.26 -12.10
C ILE A 365 8.11 -19.74 -13.50
N MET A 366 8.02 -18.87 -14.50
CA MET A 366 8.37 -19.18 -15.89
C MET A 366 9.88 -19.40 -16.09
N ALA A 367 10.71 -18.55 -15.47
CA ALA A 367 12.17 -18.66 -15.57
C ALA A 367 12.72 -19.94 -14.93
N ARG A 368 12.16 -20.33 -13.79
CA ARG A 368 12.59 -21.51 -13.04
C ARG A 368 11.92 -22.79 -13.49
N LYS A 369 10.79 -22.69 -14.21
CA LYS A 369 9.93 -23.83 -14.58
C LYS A 369 9.53 -24.64 -13.35
N LYS A 370 9.27 -23.97 -12.23
CA LYS A 370 8.87 -24.53 -10.94
C LYS A 370 7.52 -23.98 -10.53
N LYS A 371 6.76 -24.80 -9.82
CA LYS A 371 5.52 -24.38 -9.19
C LYS A 371 5.80 -23.43 -8.03
N LEU A 372 4.83 -22.61 -7.66
CA LEU A 372 5.01 -21.64 -6.60
C LEU A 372 5.27 -22.32 -5.25
N SER A 373 4.61 -23.45 -4.96
CA SER A 373 4.86 -24.26 -3.75
C SER A 373 6.29 -24.82 -3.67
N GLU A 374 6.96 -25.03 -4.80
CA GLU A 374 8.35 -25.47 -4.82
C GLU A 374 9.33 -24.30 -4.62
N LEU A 375 8.94 -23.10 -5.05
CA LEU A 375 9.74 -21.88 -4.87
C LEU A 375 9.75 -21.39 -3.42
N THR A 376 8.71 -21.69 -2.66
CA THR A 376 8.57 -21.31 -1.25
C THR A 376 8.92 -22.44 -0.28
N ALA A 377 9.28 -23.65 -0.77
CA ALA A 377 9.47 -24.85 0.05
C ALA A 377 10.54 -24.70 1.15
N ASP A 378 11.56 -23.90 0.91
CA ASP A 378 12.66 -23.66 1.85
C ASP A 378 12.36 -22.53 2.86
N LEU A 379 11.21 -21.87 2.75
CA LEU A 379 10.78 -20.80 3.65
C LEU A 379 9.91 -21.36 4.77
N ALA A 380 10.45 -21.46 5.97
CA ALA A 380 9.69 -21.81 7.16
C ALA A 380 8.98 -20.57 7.71
N ILE A 381 7.65 -20.59 7.78
CA ILE A 381 6.87 -19.54 8.44
C ILE A 381 6.67 -19.91 9.89
N TYR A 382 7.16 -19.06 10.79
CA TYR A 382 7.02 -19.25 12.23
C TYR A 382 5.59 -18.90 12.67
N PRO A 383 4.94 -19.74 13.48
CA PRO A 383 3.71 -19.38 14.17
C PRO A 383 3.84 -18.03 14.87
N GLN A 384 2.77 -17.25 14.85
CA GLN A 384 2.72 -15.90 15.43
C GLN A 384 1.46 -15.74 16.28
N VAL A 385 1.63 -15.18 17.47
CA VAL A 385 0.52 -14.72 18.31
C VAL A 385 0.70 -13.22 18.55
N LEU A 386 -0.33 -12.45 18.23
CA LEU A 386 -0.41 -11.00 18.47
C LEU A 386 -1.57 -10.73 19.43
N GLU A 387 -1.27 -10.12 20.56
CA GLU A 387 -2.25 -9.64 21.55
C GLU A 387 -2.31 -8.10 21.52
N ASN A 388 -3.52 -7.57 21.40
CA ASN A 388 -3.77 -6.13 21.46
C ASN A 388 -4.28 -5.79 22.88
N VAL A 389 -3.41 -5.23 23.70
CA VAL A 389 -3.72 -4.89 25.10
C VAL A 389 -4.16 -3.43 25.18
N ARG A 390 -5.41 -3.20 25.62
CA ARG A 390 -5.90 -1.84 25.82
C ARG A 390 -5.29 -1.25 27.08
N VAL A 391 -4.63 -0.09 26.95
CA VAL A 391 -3.88 0.54 28.04
C VAL A 391 -4.29 2.01 28.22
N HIS A 392 -4.12 2.50 29.45
CA HIS A 392 -4.40 3.90 29.80
C HIS A 392 -3.43 4.87 29.10
N ASP A 393 -2.14 4.55 29.10
CA ASP A 393 -1.07 5.28 28.45
C ASP A 393 -0.11 4.27 27.80
N LYS A 394 -0.10 4.26 26.48
CA LYS A 394 0.72 3.30 25.73
C LYS A 394 2.22 3.56 25.84
N ALA A 395 2.63 4.84 25.93
CA ALA A 395 4.04 5.21 26.08
C ALA A 395 4.54 4.83 27.49
N ALA A 396 3.76 5.11 28.53
CA ALA A 396 4.07 4.71 29.90
C ALA A 396 4.13 3.19 30.05
N ALA A 397 3.17 2.46 29.46
CA ALA A 397 3.15 1.00 29.49
C ALA A 397 4.36 0.38 28.77
N GLN A 398 4.76 0.93 27.61
CA GLN A 398 5.92 0.44 26.88
C GLN A 398 7.24 0.77 27.58
N ALA A 399 7.34 1.92 28.27
CA ALA A 399 8.54 2.37 28.96
C ALA A 399 8.68 1.80 30.40
N ASP A 400 7.68 1.06 30.90
CA ASP A 400 7.72 0.49 32.26
C ASP A 400 8.85 -0.52 32.39
N VAL A 401 9.68 -0.36 33.42
CA VAL A 401 10.92 -1.16 33.64
C VAL A 401 10.62 -2.64 33.81
N ASP A 402 9.52 -3.00 34.47
CA ASP A 402 9.16 -4.41 34.69
C ASP A 402 8.58 -5.03 33.40
N VAL A 403 7.88 -4.24 32.59
CA VAL A 403 7.42 -4.68 31.26
C VAL A 403 8.63 -4.91 30.35
N GLN A 404 9.59 -3.99 30.32
CA GLN A 404 10.83 -4.17 29.55
C GLN A 404 11.63 -5.38 30.01
N ALA A 405 11.77 -5.60 31.32
CA ALA A 405 12.45 -6.77 31.86
C ALA A 405 11.74 -8.09 31.47
N ALA A 406 10.41 -8.10 31.44
CA ALA A 406 9.66 -9.26 30.95
C ALA A 406 9.90 -9.52 29.46
N VAL A 407 9.95 -8.47 28.65
CA VAL A 407 10.27 -8.54 27.20
C VAL A 407 11.68 -9.10 27.00
N GLU A 408 12.67 -8.59 27.72
CA GLU A 408 14.06 -9.06 27.66
C GLU A 408 14.16 -10.54 28.06
N SER A 409 13.51 -10.93 29.18
CA SER A 409 13.47 -12.33 29.63
C SER A 409 12.88 -13.27 28.56
N VAL A 410 11.83 -12.85 27.87
CA VAL A 410 11.23 -13.64 26.78
C VAL A 410 12.16 -13.67 25.56
N ALA A 411 12.80 -12.56 25.22
CA ALA A 411 13.76 -12.50 24.12
C ALA A 411 14.95 -13.43 24.37
N GLU A 412 15.50 -13.45 25.59
CA GLU A 412 16.58 -14.39 25.99
C GLU A 412 16.12 -15.84 25.93
N ALA A 413 14.90 -16.14 26.40
CA ALA A 413 14.37 -17.50 26.37
C ALA A 413 14.09 -18.02 24.94
N LEU A 414 13.74 -17.14 24.02
CA LEU A 414 13.53 -17.47 22.60
C LEU A 414 14.86 -17.61 21.85
N GLY A 415 15.87 -16.80 22.18
CA GLY A 415 17.17 -16.81 21.53
C GLY A 415 17.06 -16.81 20.00
N ASP A 416 17.63 -17.81 19.35
CA ASP A 416 17.59 -17.98 17.88
C ASP A 416 16.38 -18.78 17.37
N THR A 417 15.43 -19.15 18.23
CA THR A 417 14.26 -19.95 17.88
C THR A 417 12.96 -19.15 17.77
N GLY A 418 13.04 -17.84 17.99
CA GLY A 418 11.87 -16.97 17.90
C GLY A 418 12.22 -15.52 18.18
N ARG A 419 11.18 -14.70 18.30
CA ARG A 419 11.32 -13.29 18.70
C ARG A 419 10.08 -12.76 19.40
N ILE A 420 10.26 -11.71 20.17
CA ILE A 420 9.18 -10.88 20.72
C ILE A 420 9.27 -9.46 20.17
N LEU A 421 8.12 -8.85 19.92
CA LEU A 421 7.99 -7.46 19.55
C LEU A 421 6.86 -6.82 20.36
N VAL A 422 7.19 -5.77 21.12
CA VAL A 422 6.20 -4.97 21.86
C VAL A 422 6.25 -3.56 21.31
N ARG A 423 5.09 -3.02 20.86
CA ARG A 423 4.99 -1.70 20.27
C ARG A 423 3.65 -1.03 20.52
N GLU A 424 3.66 0.27 20.52
CA GLU A 424 2.43 1.08 20.52
C GLU A 424 1.64 0.95 19.22
N SER A 425 0.31 1.02 19.31
CA SER A 425 -0.54 1.26 18.14
C SER A 425 -0.44 2.73 17.71
N GLY A 426 -0.33 3.00 16.41
CA GLY A 426 -0.27 4.36 15.90
C GLY A 426 -1.55 5.18 16.15
N THR A 427 -2.72 4.51 16.12
CA THR A 427 -4.04 5.17 16.10
C THR A 427 -4.90 4.88 17.31
N GLU A 428 -4.67 3.77 18.01
CA GLU A 428 -5.51 3.29 19.11
C GLU A 428 -4.75 3.31 20.43
N PRO A 429 -5.44 3.36 21.59
CA PRO A 429 -4.81 3.26 22.91
C PRO A 429 -4.47 1.80 23.25
N LEU A 430 -3.64 1.17 22.39
CA LEU A 430 -3.25 -0.23 22.47
C LEU A 430 -1.73 -0.38 22.56
N LEU A 431 -1.29 -1.28 23.43
CA LEU A 431 0.04 -1.88 23.39
C LEU A 431 -0.08 -3.23 22.66
N ARG A 432 0.70 -3.43 21.62
CA ARG A 432 0.70 -4.66 20.82
C ARG A 432 1.86 -5.54 21.24
N VAL A 433 1.55 -6.73 21.74
CA VAL A 433 2.53 -7.75 22.14
C VAL A 433 2.47 -8.89 21.13
N MET A 434 3.55 -9.11 20.40
CA MET A 434 3.66 -10.13 19.37
C MET A 434 4.83 -11.06 19.68
N VAL A 435 4.60 -12.36 19.60
CA VAL A 435 5.64 -13.39 19.69
C VAL A 435 5.56 -14.29 18.47
N GLU A 436 6.71 -14.62 17.93
CA GLU A 436 6.92 -15.66 16.92
C GLU A 436 7.85 -16.71 17.49
N ALA A 437 7.47 -17.99 17.39
CA ALA A 437 8.22 -19.11 17.91
C ALA A 437 7.93 -20.41 17.13
N GLU A 438 8.56 -21.50 17.48
CA GLU A 438 8.42 -22.80 16.81
C GLU A 438 7.00 -23.39 16.89
N SER A 439 6.18 -22.98 17.88
CA SER A 439 4.78 -23.41 18.00
C SER A 439 3.88 -22.28 18.50
N GLU A 440 2.60 -22.34 18.14
CA GLU A 440 1.59 -21.39 18.61
C GLU A 440 1.41 -21.44 20.13
N GLU A 441 1.54 -22.63 20.75
CA GLU A 441 1.49 -22.81 22.20
C GLU A 441 2.61 -22.02 22.90
N LEU A 442 3.82 -22.08 22.34
CA LEU A 442 4.97 -21.36 22.88
C LEU A 442 4.80 -19.84 22.69
N CYS A 443 4.28 -19.42 21.53
CA CYS A 443 3.94 -18.00 21.29
C CYS A 443 2.93 -17.50 22.33
N ARG A 444 1.84 -18.23 22.57
CA ARG A 444 0.79 -17.87 23.54
C ARG A 444 1.37 -17.75 24.94
N LYS A 445 2.15 -18.74 25.37
CA LYS A 445 2.82 -18.73 26.67
C LYS A 445 3.61 -17.43 26.93
N TYR A 446 4.41 -17.02 25.96
CA TYR A 446 5.26 -15.86 26.13
C TYR A 446 4.50 -14.53 25.96
N VAL A 447 3.48 -14.46 25.10
CA VAL A 447 2.58 -13.31 25.04
C VAL A 447 1.88 -13.12 26.39
N ASP A 448 1.30 -14.20 26.95
CA ASP A 448 0.58 -14.15 28.23
C ASP A 448 1.51 -13.72 29.37
N GLN A 449 2.78 -14.16 29.37
CA GLN A 449 3.78 -13.76 30.35
C GLN A 449 3.97 -12.23 30.37
N VAL A 450 4.10 -11.59 29.23
CA VAL A 450 4.30 -10.14 29.14
C VAL A 450 3.00 -9.40 29.45
N VAL A 451 1.86 -9.84 28.89
CA VAL A 451 0.54 -9.23 29.12
C VAL A 451 0.17 -9.26 30.62
N GLU A 452 0.49 -10.34 31.31
CA GLU A 452 0.29 -10.45 32.75
C GLU A 452 1.07 -9.39 33.55
N VAL A 453 2.31 -9.06 33.12
CA VAL A 453 3.11 -7.98 33.75
C VAL A 453 2.46 -6.64 33.49
N VAL A 454 2.04 -6.35 32.24
CA VAL A 454 1.34 -5.12 31.87
C VAL A 454 0.08 -4.94 32.74
N ARG A 455 -0.68 -6.02 32.97
CA ARG A 455 -1.88 -6.03 33.81
C ARG A 455 -1.54 -5.78 35.30
N LYS A 456 -0.55 -6.50 35.86
CA LYS A 456 -0.11 -6.35 37.28
C LYS A 456 0.40 -4.95 37.60
N LYS A 457 0.95 -4.25 36.58
CA LYS A 457 1.40 -2.87 36.75
C LYS A 457 0.28 -1.83 36.61
N GLY A 458 -0.96 -2.24 36.38
CA GLY A 458 -2.12 -1.36 36.31
C GLY A 458 -2.20 -0.54 35.02
N HIS A 459 -1.51 -0.96 33.97
CA HIS A 459 -1.56 -0.25 32.68
C HIS A 459 -2.82 -0.59 31.87
N VAL A 460 -3.45 -1.77 32.12
CA VAL A 460 -4.60 -2.26 31.35
C VAL A 460 -5.87 -1.51 31.72
N VAL A 461 -6.64 -1.09 30.72
CA VAL A 461 -8.02 -0.58 30.88
C VAL A 461 -8.94 -1.78 31.05
N GLU A 462 -9.65 -1.89 32.19
CA GLU A 462 -10.65 -2.92 32.47
C GLU A 462 -11.90 -2.77 31.60
#